data_c2e57b3770fbdb0aaba04cc1a66c2399
#
_entry.id   c2e57b3770fbdb0aaba04cc1a66c2399
#
_cell.length_a   1.000
_cell.length_b   1.000
_cell.length_c   1.000
_cell.angle_alpha   90.00
_cell.angle_beta   90.00
_cell.angle_gamma   90.00
#
_symmetry.space_group_name_H-M   'P 1'
#
loop_
_entity.id
_entity.type
_entity.pdbx_description
1 polymer ?
#
loop_
_entity_poly.entity_id
_entity_poly.type
_entity_poly.pdbx_seq_one_letter_code
_entity_poly.pdbx_strand_id
1 'polypeptide(L)'
;MSEPFEELAALDHLVHEPARLAILTALAACHSAEFLYLQRLTGLTKGNLSSHLAKLEAAGLVSIDKHFVGKVPHTQLALTERGQAAIQRHWERLDRLRAVTRTWSPRAGPAH
;
A
#
# COMPACT_ATOMS: atom_id res chain seq x y z
N MET A 1 -6.22 -25.72 -3.25
CA MET A 1 -5.38 -24.71 -2.59
C MET A 1 -4.32 -24.24 -3.56
N SER A 2 -4.15 -22.95 -3.66
CA SER A 2 -3.13 -22.39 -4.53
C SER A 2 -1.74 -22.60 -3.94
N GLU A 3 -0.77 -22.79 -4.77
CA GLU A 3 0.60 -22.79 -4.34
C GLU A 3 0.99 -21.37 -3.88
N PRO A 4 1.89 -21.23 -2.90
CA PRO A 4 2.27 -19.90 -2.39
C PRO A 4 2.85 -19.01 -3.50
N PHE A 5 3.50 -19.58 -4.47
CA PHE A 5 4.07 -18.79 -5.56
C PHE A 5 3.01 -18.27 -6.53
N GLU A 6 1.93 -19.01 -6.72
CA GLU A 6 0.78 -18.53 -7.47
C GLU A 6 0.10 -17.36 -6.75
N GLU A 7 -0.05 -17.46 -5.44
CA GLU A 7 -0.63 -16.37 -4.66
C GLU A 7 0.24 -15.11 -4.73
N LEU A 8 1.56 -15.26 -4.66
CA LEU A 8 2.46 -14.12 -4.80
C LEU A 8 2.32 -13.46 -6.16
N ALA A 9 2.20 -14.26 -7.22
CA ALA A 9 2.03 -13.71 -8.57
C ALA A 9 0.68 -13.03 -8.76
N ALA A 10 -0.32 -13.39 -7.96
CA ALA A 10 -1.67 -12.87 -8.07
C ALA A 10 -1.99 -11.78 -7.04
N LEU A 11 -0.99 -11.19 -6.38
CA LEU A 11 -1.23 -10.12 -5.42
C LEU A 11 -1.89 -8.92 -6.08
N ASP A 12 -2.69 -8.21 -5.29
CA ASP A 12 -3.41 -7.04 -5.73
C ASP A 12 -2.46 -5.97 -6.27
N HIS A 13 -2.51 -5.72 -7.56
CA HIS A 13 -1.63 -4.76 -8.21
C HIS A 13 -1.88 -3.33 -7.77
N LEU A 14 -3.05 -3.01 -7.27
CA LEU A 14 -3.32 -1.67 -6.77
C LEU A 14 -2.50 -1.39 -5.52
N VAL A 15 -2.48 -2.34 -4.58
CA VAL A 15 -1.78 -2.20 -3.31
C VAL A 15 -0.32 -2.61 -3.45
N HIS A 16 -0.06 -3.70 -4.16
CA HIS A 16 1.29 -4.24 -4.30
C HIS A 16 2.03 -3.57 -5.46
N GLU A 17 2.25 -2.29 -5.32
CA GLU A 17 3.05 -1.48 -6.22
C GLU A 17 3.93 -0.63 -5.30
N PRO A 18 5.25 -0.55 -5.55
CA PRO A 18 6.18 0.02 -4.56
C PRO A 18 5.79 1.40 -4.02
N ALA A 19 5.44 2.31 -4.88
CA ALA A 19 5.09 3.66 -4.44
C ALA A 19 3.80 3.67 -3.63
N ARG A 20 2.77 2.97 -4.08
CA ARG A 20 1.50 2.92 -3.38
C ARG A 20 1.60 2.14 -2.06
N LEU A 21 2.40 1.08 -2.06
CA LEU A 21 2.66 0.33 -0.83
C LEU A 21 3.35 1.21 0.22
N ALA A 22 4.33 2.02 -0.22
CA ALA A 22 5.00 2.97 0.67
C ALA A 22 4.04 4.02 1.23
N ILE A 23 3.18 4.57 0.37
CA ILE A 23 2.19 5.58 0.77
C ILE A 23 1.24 5.00 1.82
N LEU A 24 0.65 3.86 1.52
CA LEU A 24 -0.33 3.23 2.42
C LEU A 24 0.30 2.84 3.75
N THR A 25 1.52 2.32 3.72
CA THR A 25 2.23 1.92 4.94
C THR A 25 2.59 3.13 5.78
N ALA A 26 3.06 4.21 5.16
CA ALA A 26 3.39 5.45 5.88
C ALA A 26 2.14 6.07 6.52
N LEU A 27 1.03 6.10 5.79
CA LEU A 27 -0.23 6.63 6.33
C LEU A 27 -0.80 5.76 7.44
N ALA A 28 -0.59 4.45 7.38
CA ALA A 28 -0.98 3.56 8.48
C ALA A 28 -0.18 3.86 9.75
N ALA A 29 1.10 4.19 9.60
CA ALA A 29 1.96 4.51 10.74
C ALA A 29 1.69 5.90 11.31
N CYS A 30 1.37 6.87 10.48
CA CYS A 30 1.19 8.27 10.89
C CYS A 30 -0.26 8.64 11.21
N HIS A 31 -1.23 7.81 10.87
CA HIS A 31 -2.66 8.07 10.92
C HIS A 31 -3.10 9.11 9.89
N SER A 32 -2.44 10.23 9.82
CA SER A 32 -2.64 11.25 8.78
C SER A 32 -1.32 11.98 8.54
N ALA A 33 -1.19 12.60 7.39
CA ALA A 33 0.02 13.34 7.05
C ALA A 33 -0.29 14.42 6.03
N GLU A 34 0.44 15.54 6.12
CA GLU A 34 0.39 16.54 5.07
C GLU A 34 1.16 16.05 3.85
N PHE A 35 0.79 16.56 2.68
CA PHE A 35 1.38 16.17 1.41
C PHE A 35 2.91 16.28 1.41
N LEU A 36 3.44 17.41 1.86
CA LEU A 36 4.89 17.63 1.85
C LEU A 36 5.63 16.67 2.78
N TYR A 37 5.03 16.36 3.91
CA TYR A 37 5.62 15.40 4.84
C TYR A 37 5.65 14.00 4.24
N LEU A 38 4.53 13.58 3.64
CA LEU A 38 4.45 12.28 2.98
C LEU A 38 5.42 12.18 1.81
N GLN A 39 5.57 13.27 1.06
CA GLN A 39 6.55 13.34 -0.02
C GLN A 39 7.97 13.08 0.50
N ARG A 40 8.33 13.70 1.61
CA ARG A 40 9.65 13.49 2.22
C ARG A 40 9.82 12.06 2.72
N LEU A 41 8.80 11.50 3.36
CA LEU A 41 8.88 10.15 3.89
C LEU A 41 9.06 9.11 2.78
N THR A 42 8.39 9.29 1.66
CA THR A 42 8.39 8.31 0.58
C THR A 42 9.48 8.54 -0.46
N GLY A 43 10.05 9.74 -0.50
CA GLY A 43 11.04 10.09 -1.52
C GLY A 43 10.47 10.25 -2.91
N LEU A 44 9.15 10.27 -3.07
CA LEU A 44 8.51 10.39 -4.38
C LEU A 44 8.55 11.82 -4.88
N THR A 45 8.51 11.99 -6.18
CA THR A 45 8.34 13.32 -6.76
C THR A 45 6.92 13.80 -6.49
N LYS A 46 6.71 15.11 -6.56
CA LYS A 46 5.39 15.71 -6.37
C LYS A 46 4.38 15.12 -7.35
N GLY A 47 4.75 14.99 -8.61
CA GLY A 47 3.86 14.45 -9.64
C GLY A 47 3.53 12.98 -9.43
N ASN A 48 4.53 12.17 -9.07
CA ASN A 48 4.30 10.75 -8.81
C ASN A 48 3.42 10.55 -7.57
N LEU A 49 3.69 11.29 -6.50
CA LEU A 49 2.86 11.21 -5.31
C LEU A 49 1.41 11.60 -5.61
N SER A 50 1.20 12.72 -6.32
CA SER A 50 -0.15 13.16 -6.71
C SER A 50 -0.87 12.10 -7.54
N SER A 51 -0.17 11.51 -8.51
CA SER A 51 -0.75 10.50 -9.39
C SER A 51 -1.17 9.25 -8.62
N HIS A 52 -0.32 8.76 -7.73
CA HIS A 52 -0.63 7.58 -6.93
C HIS A 52 -1.75 7.85 -5.92
N LEU A 53 -1.74 9.03 -5.29
CA LEU A 53 -2.80 9.42 -4.37
C LEU A 53 -4.16 9.48 -5.08
N ALA A 54 -4.20 10.00 -6.30
CA ALA A 54 -5.44 10.05 -7.07
C ALA A 54 -6.01 8.64 -7.33
N LYS A 55 -5.15 7.69 -7.67
CA LYS A 55 -5.56 6.30 -7.85
C LYS A 55 -6.08 5.67 -6.58
N LEU A 56 -5.40 5.92 -5.47
CA LEU A 56 -5.82 5.40 -4.17
C LEU A 56 -7.12 6.03 -3.68
N GLU A 57 -7.31 7.32 -3.92
CA GLU A 57 -8.55 8.01 -3.59
C GLU A 57 -9.71 7.45 -4.42
N ALA A 58 -9.50 7.27 -5.72
CA ALA A 58 -10.52 6.70 -6.60
C ALA A 58 -10.93 5.29 -6.17
N ALA A 59 -10.01 4.53 -5.61
CA ALA A 59 -10.29 3.19 -5.10
C ALA A 59 -10.88 3.20 -3.68
N GLY A 60 -11.01 4.37 -3.07
CA GLY A 60 -11.60 4.50 -1.73
C GLY A 60 -10.67 4.13 -0.59
N LEU A 61 -9.35 4.10 -0.83
CA LEU A 61 -8.38 3.71 0.19
C LEU A 61 -7.77 4.88 0.94
N VAL A 62 -7.77 6.07 0.34
CA VAL A 62 -7.18 7.29 0.91
C VAL A 62 -8.19 8.42 0.80
N SER A 63 -8.22 9.28 1.82
CA SER A 63 -8.98 10.53 1.77
C SER A 63 -8.00 11.69 1.61
N ILE A 64 -8.38 12.66 0.80
CA ILE A 64 -7.59 13.86 0.54
C ILE A 64 -8.42 15.05 0.95
N ASP A 65 -7.95 15.79 1.95
CA ASP A 65 -8.62 16.98 2.43
C ASP A 65 -7.77 18.20 2.11
N LYS A 66 -8.29 19.08 1.24
CA LYS A 66 -7.63 20.33 0.87
C LYS A 66 -8.32 21.45 1.60
N HIS A 67 -7.55 22.22 2.36
CA HIS A 67 -8.06 23.33 3.15
C HIS A 67 -7.02 24.43 3.27
N PHE A 68 -7.47 25.58 3.79
CA PHE A 68 -6.56 26.69 4.03
C PHE A 68 -6.35 26.86 5.51
N VAL A 69 -5.10 27.17 5.89
CA VAL A 69 -4.76 27.63 7.23
C VAL A 69 -4.33 29.08 7.04
N GLY A 70 -5.22 30.03 7.39
CA GLY A 70 -5.03 31.42 6.99
C GLY A 70 -5.12 31.53 5.46
N LYS A 71 -4.06 32.01 4.82
CA LYS A 71 -3.97 32.11 3.36
C LYS A 71 -3.15 31.01 2.72
N VAL A 72 -2.67 30.05 3.52
CA VAL A 72 -1.78 28.99 3.03
C VAL A 72 -2.60 27.74 2.77
N PRO A 73 -2.52 27.18 1.54
CA PRO A 73 -3.21 25.92 1.24
C PRO A 73 -2.47 24.74 1.87
N HIS A 74 -3.25 23.81 2.41
CA HIS A 74 -2.75 22.59 2.99
C HIS A 74 -3.51 21.40 2.41
N THR A 75 -2.83 20.29 2.25
CA THR A 75 -3.44 19.04 1.82
C THR A 75 -3.14 17.97 2.87
N GLN A 76 -4.19 17.49 3.52
CA GLN A 76 -4.09 16.48 4.56
C GLN A 76 -4.53 15.14 3.98
N LEU A 77 -3.75 14.11 4.22
CA LEU A 77 -3.97 12.77 3.68
C LEU A 77 -4.17 11.79 4.82
N ALA A 78 -5.09 10.86 4.66
CA ALA A 78 -5.34 9.83 5.65
C ALA A 78 -5.85 8.56 4.98
N LEU A 79 -5.66 7.42 5.63
CA LEU A 79 -6.31 6.19 5.18
C LEU A 79 -7.79 6.25 5.54
N THR A 80 -8.61 5.71 4.65
CA THR A 80 -9.98 5.38 4.98
C THR A 80 -10.00 4.06 5.76
N GLU A 81 -11.15 3.67 6.30
CA GLU A 81 -11.28 2.34 6.92
C GLU A 81 -10.95 1.23 5.93
N ARG A 82 -11.39 1.38 4.67
CA ARG A 82 -11.05 0.43 3.61
C ARG A 82 -9.55 0.37 3.35
N GLY A 83 -8.90 1.53 3.34
CA GLY A 83 -7.45 1.60 3.14
C GLY A 83 -6.69 0.94 4.27
N GLN A 84 -7.12 1.17 5.49
CA GLN A 84 -6.50 0.54 6.65
C GLN A 84 -6.66 -0.98 6.60
N ALA A 85 -7.86 -1.46 6.30
CA ALA A 85 -8.10 -2.89 6.18
C ALA A 85 -7.31 -3.50 5.02
N ALA A 86 -7.22 -2.80 3.89
CA ALA A 86 -6.52 -3.29 2.72
C ALA A 86 -5.02 -3.45 2.98
N ILE A 87 -4.38 -2.45 3.59
CA ILE A 87 -2.93 -2.53 3.84
C ILE A 87 -2.62 -3.56 4.92
N GLN A 88 -3.46 -3.67 5.92
CA GLN A 88 -3.29 -4.66 6.97
C GLN A 88 -3.39 -6.09 6.40
N ARG A 89 -4.43 -6.36 5.61
CA ARG A 89 -4.59 -7.67 4.95
C ARG A 89 -3.43 -7.98 4.02
N HIS A 90 -2.92 -6.98 3.34
CA HIS A 90 -1.81 -7.17 2.41
C HIS A 90 -0.55 -7.63 3.16
N TRP A 91 -0.18 -6.97 4.25
CA TRP A 91 0.97 -7.36 5.05
C TRP A 91 0.78 -8.73 5.71
N GLU A 92 -0.41 -9.00 6.24
CA GLU A 92 -0.72 -10.32 6.82
C GLU A 92 -0.60 -11.42 5.76
N ARG A 93 -1.07 -11.16 4.54
CA ARG A 93 -0.96 -12.12 3.44
C ARG A 93 0.50 -12.37 3.07
N LEU A 94 1.31 -11.32 2.98
CA LEU A 94 2.74 -11.45 2.70
C LEU A 94 3.46 -12.22 3.80
N ASP A 95 3.15 -11.93 5.05
CA ASP A 95 3.75 -12.64 6.18
C ASP A 95 3.41 -14.12 6.14
N ARG A 96 2.16 -14.46 5.86
CA ARG A 96 1.72 -15.85 5.73
C ARG A 96 2.41 -16.55 4.58
N LEU A 97 2.49 -15.90 3.42
CA LEU A 97 3.14 -16.49 2.26
C LEU A 97 4.64 -16.69 2.50
N ARG A 98 5.27 -15.74 3.16
CA ARG A 98 6.69 -15.88 3.53
C ARG A 98 6.91 -17.07 4.45
N ALA A 99 6.05 -17.23 5.46
CA ALA A 99 6.16 -18.35 6.39
C ALA A 99 6.00 -19.69 5.68
N VAL A 100 5.04 -19.77 4.76
CA VAL A 100 4.81 -20.99 3.98
C VAL A 100 6.00 -21.31 3.07
N THR A 101 6.58 -20.31 2.43
CA THR A 101 7.71 -20.55 1.53
C THR A 101 8.98 -20.99 2.25
N ARG A 102 9.15 -20.62 3.51
CA ARG A 102 10.29 -21.06 4.30
C ARG A 102 10.33 -22.57 4.52
N THR A 103 9.15 -23.19 4.60
CA THR A 103 9.02 -24.62 4.83
C THR A 103 8.67 -25.37 3.54
N TRP A 104 8.56 -24.65 2.44
CA TRP A 104 8.21 -25.24 1.18
C TRP A 104 9.40 -26.04 0.62
N SER A 105 9.13 -27.18 0.07
CA SER A 105 10.13 -27.94 -0.67
C SER A 105 9.48 -28.54 -1.89
N PRO A 106 10.25 -28.74 -2.97
CA PRO A 106 9.70 -29.37 -4.15
C PRO A 106 9.34 -30.80 -3.84
N ARG A 107 8.24 -31.25 -4.41
CA ARG A 107 7.84 -32.65 -4.22
C ARG A 107 8.83 -33.55 -4.92
N ALA A 108 9.14 -34.63 -4.23
CA ALA A 108 9.94 -35.65 -4.86
C ALA A 108 9.00 -36.41 -5.78
N GLY A 109 8.60 -36.06 -6.74
CA GLY A 109 7.74 -36.78 -7.61
C GLY A 109 7.95 -36.39 -9.01
N PRO A 110 7.22 -36.97 -9.83
CA PRO A 110 7.33 -36.68 -11.20
C PRO A 110 7.14 -35.23 -11.37
N ALA A 111 8.09 -34.82 -11.90
CA ALA A 111 8.04 -33.52 -12.14
C ALA A 111 6.84 -33.18 -12.81
N HIS A 112 6.60 -32.73 -12.64
CA HIS A 112 5.58 -32.27 -13.23
C HIS A 112 6.11 -31.58 -14.42
#